data_f323d511f161b61c255d84ef9056db33
#
_entry.id   f323d511f161b61c255d84ef9056db33
#
_cell.length_a   1.000
_cell.length_b   1.000
_cell.length_c   1.000
_cell.angle_alpha   90.00
_cell.angle_beta   90.00
_cell.angle_gamma   90.00
#
_symmetry.space_group_name_H-M   'P 1'
#
loop_
_entity.id
_entity.type
_entity.pdbx_description
1 polymer ?
#
loop_
_entity_poly.entity_id
_entity_poly.type
_entity_poly.pdbx_seq_one_letter_code
_entity_poly.pdbx_strand_id
1 'polypeptide(L)'
;LARHLAGSDTHEALVDARVKAMIVIGPWGKNAGLWDANGLAGLRKPTLFMAGGADDVSVYGAIRGIFDEATGTARHLLTFDLANHNAAAPIPAPKESWQPVDTLDFIPFEHYADAVWDTTRMNNIAQHFATAFMGVHLKGMTEMNAYLDLLPHADEGVIALDDTGKQTEDHTYWTGFAPRTAKGLRFETKRQGD
;
A
#
# COMPACT_ATOMS: atom_id res chain seq x y z
N LEU A 1 4.72 5.45 28.12
CA LEU A 1 4.68 4.25 27.24
C LEU A 1 3.53 3.31 27.61
N ALA A 2 3.27 3.04 28.91
CA ALA A 2 2.19 2.10 29.32
C ALA A 2 0.78 2.46 28.76
N ARG A 3 0.53 3.74 28.49
CA ARG A 3 -0.74 4.20 27.86
C ARG A 3 -0.94 3.75 26.44
N HIS A 4 0.12 3.32 25.77
CA HIS A 4 0.11 2.96 24.35
C HIS A 4 0.26 1.44 24.15
N LEU A 5 0.20 0.66 25.23
CA LEU A 5 0.19 -0.79 25.09
C LEU A 5 -1.15 -1.25 24.54
N ALA A 6 -1.10 -2.04 23.49
CA ALA A 6 -2.29 -2.64 22.89
C ALA A 6 -3.12 -3.39 23.97
N GLY A 7 -4.44 -3.24 23.88
CA GLY A 7 -5.37 -3.85 24.84
C GLY A 7 -5.48 -3.15 26.20
N SER A 8 -4.77 -2.04 26.43
CA SER A 8 -5.03 -1.21 27.60
C SER A 8 -6.27 -0.33 27.38
N ASP A 9 -7.09 -0.12 28.41
CA ASP A 9 -8.27 0.78 28.35
C ASP A 9 -7.89 2.18 27.85
N THR A 10 -6.69 2.64 28.22
CA THR A 10 -6.21 3.96 27.78
C THR A 10 -5.86 3.97 26.28
N HIS A 11 -5.33 2.88 25.74
CA HIS A 11 -5.03 2.78 24.32
C HIS A 11 -6.30 2.81 23.48
N GLU A 12 -7.31 2.01 23.86
CA GLU A 12 -8.61 2.00 23.17
C GLU A 12 -9.29 3.39 23.19
N ALA A 13 -9.17 4.12 24.29
CA ALA A 13 -9.69 5.49 24.41
C ALA A 13 -8.96 6.53 23.57
N LEU A 14 -7.72 6.25 23.12
CA LEU A 14 -6.93 7.17 22.28
C LEU A 14 -7.31 7.09 20.80
N VAL A 15 -8.02 6.05 20.37
CA VAL A 15 -8.42 5.88 18.97
C VAL A 15 -9.55 6.83 18.64
N ASP A 16 -9.28 7.84 17.80
CA ASP A 16 -10.30 8.77 17.34
C ASP A 16 -11.37 8.03 16.52
N ALA A 17 -12.61 8.05 17.01
CA ALA A 17 -13.75 7.39 16.36
C ALA A 17 -14.10 7.95 14.96
N ARG A 18 -13.60 9.14 14.63
CA ARG A 18 -13.76 9.75 13.30
C ARG A 18 -12.86 9.09 12.25
N VAL A 19 -11.74 8.48 12.64
CA VAL A 19 -10.89 7.69 11.73
C VAL A 19 -11.63 6.42 11.37
N LYS A 20 -11.96 6.24 10.10
CA LYS A 20 -12.74 5.09 9.61
C LYS A 20 -11.90 4.09 8.82
N ALA A 21 -10.85 4.55 8.17
CA ALA A 21 -9.94 3.74 7.37
C ALA A 21 -8.55 4.39 7.37
N MET A 22 -7.51 3.64 7.01
CA MET A 22 -6.14 4.12 6.96
C MET A 22 -5.46 3.71 5.66
N ILE A 23 -4.62 4.60 5.13
CA ILE A 23 -3.65 4.28 4.09
C ILE A 23 -2.27 4.53 4.67
N VAL A 24 -1.41 3.54 4.63
CA VAL A 24 -0.08 3.55 5.26
C VAL A 24 0.97 3.22 4.19
N ILE A 25 1.87 4.16 3.94
CA ILE A 25 2.89 4.05 2.90
C ILE A 25 4.25 3.85 3.56
N GLY A 26 4.96 2.76 3.21
CA GLY A 26 6.29 2.46 3.72
C GLY A 26 6.38 2.42 5.26
N PRO A 27 5.48 1.74 6.01
CA PRO A 27 5.48 1.79 7.47
C PRO A 27 6.81 1.32 8.06
N TRP A 28 7.38 2.15 8.92
CA TRP A 28 8.63 1.87 9.62
C TRP A 28 8.38 1.44 11.07
N GLY A 29 9.34 0.75 11.67
CA GLY A 29 9.38 0.49 13.11
C GLY A 29 9.38 -0.98 13.51
N LYS A 30 8.85 -1.90 12.69
CA LYS A 30 8.92 -3.33 13.00
C LYS A 30 10.36 -3.86 12.94
N ASN A 31 11.14 -3.40 11.98
CA ASN A 31 12.59 -3.70 11.89
C ASN A 31 13.37 -3.15 13.10
N ALA A 32 12.86 -2.13 13.77
CA ALA A 32 13.41 -1.57 15.00
C ALA A 32 12.78 -2.14 16.30
N GLY A 33 11.91 -3.16 16.18
CA GLY A 33 11.27 -3.80 17.34
C GLY A 33 10.20 -2.95 18.04
N LEU A 34 9.65 -1.91 17.37
CA LEU A 34 8.61 -1.04 17.96
C LEU A 34 7.22 -1.66 17.92
N TRP A 35 6.99 -2.64 17.02
CA TRP A 35 5.70 -3.29 16.82
C TRP A 35 5.84 -4.80 17.05
N ASP A 36 5.08 -5.34 18.00
CA ASP A 36 4.92 -6.77 18.17
C ASP A 36 3.57 -7.24 17.58
N ALA A 37 3.38 -8.56 17.50
CA ALA A 37 2.16 -9.15 16.94
C ALA A 37 0.91 -8.76 17.74
N ASN A 38 1.00 -8.64 19.08
CA ASN A 38 -0.12 -8.24 19.90
C ASN A 38 -0.55 -6.79 19.63
N GLY A 39 0.43 -5.89 19.49
CA GLY A 39 0.18 -4.51 19.14
C GLY A 39 -0.45 -4.37 17.77
N LEU A 40 0.06 -5.09 16.79
CA LEU A 40 -0.46 -5.09 15.42
C LEU A 40 -1.85 -5.73 15.31
N ALA A 41 -2.11 -6.82 16.06
CA ALA A 41 -3.45 -7.41 16.17
C ALA A 41 -4.47 -6.45 16.80
N GLY A 42 -4.03 -5.41 17.49
CA GLY A 42 -4.86 -4.33 18.03
C GLY A 42 -5.39 -3.34 16.98
N LEU A 43 -4.89 -3.38 15.74
CA LEU A 43 -5.38 -2.53 14.65
C LEU A 43 -6.82 -2.91 14.27
N ARG A 44 -7.76 -1.93 14.35
CA ARG A 44 -9.20 -2.19 14.16
C ARG A 44 -9.80 -1.48 12.96
N LYS A 45 -9.04 -0.65 12.26
CA LYS A 45 -9.53 0.11 11.12
C LYS A 45 -9.08 -0.55 9.83
N PRO A 46 -9.96 -0.70 8.81
CA PRO A 46 -9.54 -1.17 7.50
C PRO A 46 -8.30 -0.41 7.03
N THR A 47 -7.32 -1.14 6.53
CA THR A 47 -6.01 -0.55 6.21
C THR A 47 -5.53 -1.00 4.84
N LEU A 48 -5.12 -0.03 4.02
CA LEU A 48 -4.38 -0.24 2.79
C LEU A 48 -2.90 0.10 3.04
N PHE A 49 -2.05 -0.90 3.00
CA PHE A 49 -0.60 -0.75 3.01
C PHE A 49 -0.08 -0.58 1.59
N MET A 50 0.93 0.25 1.41
CA MET A 50 1.66 0.42 0.15
C MET A 50 3.16 0.34 0.41
N ALA A 51 3.91 -0.38 -0.41
CA ALA A 51 5.34 -0.58 -0.21
C ALA A 51 6.09 -0.81 -1.51
N GLY A 52 7.36 -0.43 -1.53
CA GLY A 52 8.32 -0.92 -2.51
C GLY A 52 8.82 -2.30 -2.14
N GLY A 53 8.88 -3.21 -3.12
CA GLY A 53 9.34 -4.59 -2.92
C GLY A 53 10.83 -4.70 -2.60
N ALA A 54 11.60 -3.64 -2.88
CA ALA A 54 13.02 -3.52 -2.56
C ALA A 54 13.30 -2.43 -1.51
N ASP A 55 12.28 -2.05 -0.71
CA ASP A 55 12.43 -1.08 0.37
C ASP A 55 13.51 -1.53 1.36
N ASP A 56 14.57 -0.77 1.48
CA ASP A 56 15.74 -1.01 2.34
C ASP A 56 15.75 -0.11 3.59
N VAL A 57 14.89 0.89 3.68
CA VAL A 57 14.73 1.79 4.82
C VAL A 57 13.79 1.20 5.87
N SER A 58 12.54 0.94 5.50
CA SER A 58 11.57 0.24 6.36
C SER A 58 11.76 -1.27 6.36
N VAL A 59 12.53 -1.79 5.42
CA VAL A 59 12.78 -3.20 5.13
C VAL A 59 11.48 -3.91 4.71
N TYR A 60 11.34 -4.24 3.43
CA TYR A 60 10.11 -4.82 2.90
C TYR A 60 9.59 -6.02 3.70
N GLY A 61 10.49 -6.91 4.18
CA GLY A 61 10.11 -8.04 5.03
C GLY A 61 9.48 -7.61 6.37
N ALA A 62 9.89 -6.46 6.92
CA ALA A 62 9.27 -5.90 8.12
C ALA A 62 7.91 -5.28 7.83
N ILE A 63 7.76 -4.58 6.70
CA ILE A 63 6.45 -4.07 6.23
C ILE A 63 5.49 -5.24 6.03
N ARG A 64 5.96 -6.31 5.38
CA ARG A 64 5.21 -7.55 5.20
C ARG A 64 4.77 -8.13 6.54
N GLY A 65 5.67 -8.17 7.54
CA GLY A 65 5.33 -8.61 8.88
C GLY A 65 4.26 -7.75 9.55
N ILE A 66 4.25 -6.41 9.34
CA ILE A 66 3.17 -5.54 9.82
C ILE A 66 1.83 -5.94 9.17
N PHE A 67 1.81 -6.12 7.85
CA PHE A 67 0.62 -6.56 7.13
C PHE A 67 0.12 -7.93 7.61
N ASP A 68 1.01 -8.89 7.79
CA ASP A 68 0.66 -10.25 8.20
C ASP A 68 0.08 -10.30 9.62
N GLU A 69 0.66 -9.53 10.55
CA GLU A 69 0.30 -9.53 11.98
C GLU A 69 -0.85 -8.57 12.34
N ALA A 70 -1.27 -7.68 11.44
CA ALA A 70 -2.41 -6.78 11.67
C ALA A 70 -3.77 -7.50 11.57
N THR A 71 -3.90 -8.62 12.27
CA THR A 71 -5.04 -9.55 12.16
C THR A 71 -6.37 -8.98 12.65
N GLY A 72 -6.37 -7.88 13.39
CA GLY A 72 -7.56 -7.27 13.95
C GLY A 72 -8.50 -6.58 12.96
N THR A 73 -8.12 -6.49 11.67
CA THR A 73 -8.89 -5.81 10.64
C THR A 73 -8.72 -6.42 9.26
N ALA A 74 -9.66 -6.13 8.35
CA ALA A 74 -9.47 -6.38 6.92
C ALA A 74 -8.39 -5.44 6.38
N ARG A 75 -7.50 -5.98 5.56
CA ARG A 75 -6.34 -5.22 5.08
C ARG A 75 -5.88 -5.64 3.70
N HIS A 76 -5.25 -4.69 3.01
CA HIS A 76 -4.64 -4.88 1.70
C HIS A 76 -3.18 -4.47 1.73
N LEU A 77 -2.36 -5.08 0.88
CA LEU A 77 -0.97 -4.69 0.62
C LEU A 77 -0.75 -4.53 -0.88
N LEU A 78 -0.56 -3.29 -1.32
CA LEU A 78 -0.06 -2.96 -2.65
C LEU A 78 1.46 -2.93 -2.61
N THR A 79 2.10 -3.78 -3.42
CA THR A 79 3.55 -3.79 -3.57
C THR A 79 3.94 -3.40 -4.99
N PHE A 80 4.86 -2.47 -5.10
CA PHE A 80 5.57 -2.12 -6.34
C PHE A 80 6.86 -2.93 -6.40
N ASP A 81 6.93 -3.95 -7.26
CA ASP A 81 8.09 -4.82 -7.34
C ASP A 81 9.34 -4.02 -7.72
N LEU A 82 10.44 -4.29 -7.04
CA LEU A 82 11.73 -3.62 -7.23
C LEU A 82 11.73 -2.10 -6.95
N ALA A 83 10.62 -1.50 -6.50
CA ALA A 83 10.63 -0.14 -6.03
C ALA A 83 11.31 -0.04 -4.66
N ASN A 84 11.92 1.11 -4.38
CA ASN A 84 12.55 1.40 -3.10
C ASN A 84 11.57 2.03 -2.09
N HIS A 85 12.09 2.66 -1.04
CA HIS A 85 11.31 3.28 0.05
C HIS A 85 10.35 4.40 -0.42
N ASN A 86 10.64 5.06 -1.54
CA ASN A 86 9.84 6.18 -2.06
C ASN A 86 8.61 5.71 -2.86
N ALA A 87 8.32 4.42 -2.90
CA ALA A 87 7.15 3.87 -3.58
C ALA A 87 5.86 4.56 -3.11
N ALA A 88 5.08 5.04 -4.08
CA ALA A 88 3.81 5.74 -3.86
C ALA A 88 3.89 7.04 -3.04
N ALA A 89 5.06 7.58 -2.75
CA ALA A 89 5.19 8.88 -2.10
C ALA A 89 4.54 9.98 -2.97
N PRO A 90 3.52 10.71 -2.48
CA PRO A 90 2.72 11.62 -3.29
C PRO A 90 3.38 13.00 -3.46
N ILE A 91 4.69 13.08 -3.41
CA ILE A 91 5.44 14.34 -3.40
C ILE A 91 6.24 14.45 -4.69
N PRO A 92 5.89 15.38 -5.60
CA PRO A 92 6.73 15.66 -6.76
C PRO A 92 8.05 16.29 -6.32
N ALA A 93 9.16 15.91 -6.95
CA ALA A 93 10.46 16.48 -6.68
C ALA A 93 10.50 17.97 -7.06
N PRO A 94 10.78 18.90 -6.14
CA PRO A 94 10.94 20.31 -6.46
C PRO A 94 12.24 20.53 -7.23
N LYS A 95 12.31 21.61 -8.01
CA LYS A 95 13.51 21.91 -8.83
C LYS A 95 14.79 22.02 -7.98
N GLU A 96 14.66 22.51 -6.78
CA GLU A 96 15.76 22.70 -5.83
C GLU A 96 16.36 21.37 -5.38
N SER A 97 15.59 20.29 -5.41
CA SER A 97 16.09 18.96 -5.02
C SER A 97 17.21 18.44 -5.94
N TRP A 98 17.33 18.95 -7.16
CA TRP A 98 18.38 18.59 -8.12
C TRP A 98 19.71 19.31 -7.86
N GLN A 99 19.73 20.31 -6.96
CA GLN A 99 20.91 21.05 -6.66
C GLN A 99 21.74 20.36 -5.59
N PRO A 100 23.06 20.21 -5.79
CA PRO A 100 23.95 19.74 -4.72
C PRO A 100 23.87 20.66 -3.51
N VAL A 101 23.99 20.10 -2.32
CA VAL A 101 24.04 20.82 -1.04
C VAL A 101 25.37 20.48 -0.36
N ASP A 102 26.21 21.48 -0.09
CA ASP A 102 27.57 21.28 0.42
C ASP A 102 27.67 20.49 1.74
N THR A 103 26.58 20.46 2.51
CA THR A 103 26.52 19.74 3.80
C THR A 103 26.00 18.32 3.68
N LEU A 104 25.61 17.86 2.48
CA LEU A 104 25.09 16.53 2.21
C LEU A 104 26.05 15.81 1.26
N ASP A 105 26.18 14.52 1.46
CA ASP A 105 26.96 13.60 0.61
C ASP A 105 26.12 12.96 -0.51
N PHE A 106 24.87 13.40 -0.65
CA PHE A 106 23.93 12.97 -1.68
C PHE A 106 23.15 14.17 -2.26
N ILE A 107 22.57 13.99 -3.44
CA ILE A 107 21.67 14.98 -4.03
C ILE A 107 20.27 14.78 -3.45
N PRO A 108 19.60 15.81 -2.89
CA PRO A 108 18.28 15.67 -2.27
C PRO A 108 17.21 14.97 -3.15
N PHE A 109 17.37 15.06 -4.48
CA PHE A 109 16.50 14.36 -5.42
C PHE A 109 16.46 12.83 -5.21
N GLU A 110 17.52 12.23 -4.67
CA GLU A 110 17.57 10.79 -4.39
C GLU A 110 16.45 10.32 -3.46
N HIS A 111 15.95 11.22 -2.59
CA HIS A 111 14.79 10.95 -1.74
C HIS A 111 13.43 10.97 -2.47
N TYR A 112 13.41 11.40 -3.72
CA TYR A 112 12.20 11.41 -4.57
C TYR A 112 12.28 10.38 -5.68
N ALA A 113 13.49 9.96 -6.03
CA ALA A 113 13.74 9.05 -7.14
C ALA A 113 13.44 7.60 -6.75
N ASP A 114 13.08 6.82 -7.75
CA ASP A 114 13.12 5.37 -7.71
C ASP A 114 13.98 4.87 -8.88
N ALA A 115 14.79 3.82 -8.66
CA ALA A 115 15.72 3.32 -9.66
C ALA A 115 15.03 2.59 -10.82
N VAL A 116 13.80 2.10 -10.60
CA VAL A 116 13.06 1.23 -11.53
C VAL A 116 11.76 1.85 -11.99
N TRP A 117 11.07 2.56 -11.09
CA TRP A 117 9.74 3.07 -11.32
C TRP A 117 9.71 4.57 -11.58
N ASP A 118 8.89 4.99 -12.53
CA ASP A 118 8.49 6.39 -12.68
C ASP A 118 7.60 6.79 -11.49
N THR A 119 7.98 7.85 -10.79
CA THR A 119 7.28 8.31 -9.57
C THR A 119 5.87 8.81 -9.86
N THR A 120 5.64 9.46 -11.00
CA THR A 120 4.30 9.89 -11.43
C THR A 120 3.40 8.70 -11.66
N ARG A 121 3.92 7.66 -12.31
CA ARG A 121 3.19 6.41 -12.54
C ARG A 121 2.86 5.71 -11.23
N MET A 122 3.81 5.61 -10.28
CA MET A 122 3.54 5.04 -8.96
C MET A 122 2.44 5.81 -8.23
N ASN A 123 2.47 7.14 -8.28
CA ASN A 123 1.45 7.97 -7.66
C ASN A 123 0.06 7.76 -8.29
N ASN A 124 -0.03 7.65 -9.61
CA ASN A 124 -1.30 7.38 -10.28
C ASN A 124 -1.87 6.01 -9.88
N ILE A 125 -1.01 4.99 -9.78
CA ILE A 125 -1.39 3.65 -9.30
C ILE A 125 -1.83 3.73 -7.84
N ALA A 126 -1.08 4.40 -6.98
CA ALA A 126 -1.45 4.59 -5.58
C ALA A 126 -2.81 5.30 -5.43
N GLN A 127 -3.06 6.34 -6.22
CA GLN A 127 -4.36 7.04 -6.24
C GLN A 127 -5.50 6.16 -6.72
N HIS A 128 -5.27 5.28 -7.70
CA HIS A 128 -6.27 4.31 -8.16
C HIS A 128 -6.75 3.44 -6.99
N PHE A 129 -5.82 2.79 -6.28
CA PHE A 129 -6.16 1.94 -5.14
C PHE A 129 -6.69 2.73 -3.94
N ALA A 130 -6.13 3.90 -3.65
CA ALA A 130 -6.62 4.77 -2.59
C ALA A 130 -8.06 5.22 -2.85
N THR A 131 -8.40 5.56 -4.08
CA THR A 131 -9.76 5.96 -4.47
C THR A 131 -10.75 4.83 -4.28
N ALA A 132 -10.41 3.61 -4.74
CA ALA A 132 -11.27 2.44 -4.56
C ALA A 132 -11.44 2.11 -3.07
N PHE A 133 -10.35 2.05 -2.31
CA PHE A 133 -10.35 1.75 -0.89
C PHE A 133 -11.19 2.77 -0.08
N MET A 134 -10.98 4.06 -0.29
CA MET A 134 -11.76 5.10 0.38
C MET A 134 -13.21 5.13 -0.11
N GLY A 135 -13.47 4.81 -1.37
CA GLY A 135 -14.82 4.64 -1.92
C GLY A 135 -15.60 3.60 -1.13
N VAL A 136 -15.03 2.42 -0.93
CA VAL A 136 -15.64 1.34 -0.15
C VAL A 136 -15.83 1.74 1.32
N HIS A 137 -14.76 2.17 2.00
CA HIS A 137 -14.76 2.29 3.46
C HIS A 137 -15.31 3.61 4.01
N LEU A 138 -15.32 4.69 3.21
CA LEU A 138 -15.85 6.00 3.64
C LEU A 138 -17.20 6.35 3.01
N LYS A 139 -17.44 5.87 1.78
CA LYS A 139 -18.64 6.24 1.02
C LYS A 139 -19.63 5.09 0.85
N GLY A 140 -19.25 3.86 1.23
CA GLY A 140 -20.07 2.66 1.05
C GLY A 140 -20.31 2.27 -0.41
N MET A 141 -19.40 2.67 -1.32
CA MET A 141 -19.47 2.38 -2.76
C MET A 141 -19.00 0.93 -3.01
N THR A 142 -19.92 -0.01 -2.88
CA THR A 142 -19.60 -1.46 -2.98
C THR A 142 -19.09 -1.88 -4.36
N GLU A 143 -19.46 -1.17 -5.42
CA GLU A 143 -18.94 -1.37 -6.79
C GLU A 143 -17.43 -1.17 -6.89
N MET A 144 -16.83 -0.39 -5.99
CA MET A 144 -15.37 -0.18 -5.93
C MET A 144 -14.60 -1.42 -5.49
N ASN A 145 -15.28 -2.43 -4.91
CA ASN A 145 -14.62 -3.70 -4.60
C ASN A 145 -14.05 -4.39 -5.84
N ALA A 146 -14.59 -4.16 -7.03
CA ALA A 146 -14.05 -4.70 -8.28
C ALA A 146 -12.59 -4.29 -8.55
N TYR A 147 -12.12 -3.21 -7.93
CA TYR A 147 -10.73 -2.72 -8.02
C TYR A 147 -9.85 -3.19 -6.86
N LEU A 148 -10.40 -3.92 -5.89
CA LEU A 148 -9.71 -4.44 -4.72
C LEU A 148 -9.78 -5.97 -4.61
N ASP A 149 -10.69 -6.60 -5.32
CA ASP A 149 -10.82 -8.06 -5.43
C ASP A 149 -10.06 -8.54 -6.67
N LEU A 150 -8.75 -8.66 -6.53
CA LEU A 150 -7.80 -8.88 -7.61
C LEU A 150 -6.97 -10.14 -7.35
N LEU A 151 -6.44 -10.74 -8.42
CA LEU A 151 -5.39 -11.74 -8.28
C LEU A 151 -4.17 -11.12 -7.59
N PRO A 152 -3.50 -11.86 -6.69
CA PRO A 152 -2.34 -11.32 -5.95
C PRO A 152 -1.20 -10.82 -6.83
N HIS A 153 -0.94 -11.45 -7.97
CA HIS A 153 0.10 -11.09 -8.92
C HIS A 153 -0.49 -10.62 -10.23
N ALA A 154 -0.22 -9.38 -10.60
CA ALA A 154 -0.80 -8.78 -11.80
C ALA A 154 -0.36 -9.44 -13.12
N ASP A 155 0.82 -10.07 -13.12
CA ASP A 155 1.36 -10.77 -14.30
C ASP A 155 0.72 -12.15 -14.55
N GLU A 156 0.02 -12.69 -13.56
CA GLU A 156 -0.79 -13.92 -13.69
C GLU A 156 -2.17 -13.65 -14.30
N GLY A 157 -2.57 -12.39 -14.41
CA GLY A 157 -3.88 -12.00 -14.94
C GLY A 157 -4.02 -12.29 -16.44
N VAL A 158 -5.16 -12.87 -16.81
CA VAL A 158 -5.52 -13.21 -18.19
C VAL A 158 -6.47 -12.17 -18.77
N ILE A 159 -6.18 -11.72 -19.99
CA ILE A 159 -7.09 -10.88 -20.76
C ILE A 159 -7.89 -11.81 -21.69
N ALA A 160 -9.15 -12.02 -21.38
CA ALA A 160 -10.07 -12.82 -22.19
C ALA A 160 -11.26 -11.95 -22.60
N LEU A 161 -11.39 -11.74 -23.91
CA LEU A 161 -12.44 -10.92 -24.53
C LEU A 161 -13.16 -11.74 -25.59
N ASP A 162 -14.46 -11.52 -25.75
CA ASP A 162 -15.24 -12.06 -26.85
C ASP A 162 -15.01 -11.28 -28.16
N ASP A 163 -15.65 -11.71 -29.23
CA ASP A 163 -15.55 -11.10 -30.57
C ASP A 163 -16.03 -9.64 -30.61
N THR A 164 -16.77 -9.19 -29.59
CA THR A 164 -17.25 -7.81 -29.44
C THR A 164 -16.33 -6.94 -28.58
N GLY A 165 -15.26 -7.54 -28.00
CA GLY A 165 -14.35 -6.87 -27.07
C GLY A 165 -14.84 -6.82 -25.63
N LYS A 166 -15.91 -7.53 -25.27
CA LYS A 166 -16.41 -7.62 -23.90
C LYS A 166 -15.66 -8.72 -23.15
N GLN A 167 -15.38 -8.46 -21.86
CA GLN A 167 -14.74 -9.44 -20.98
C GLN A 167 -15.60 -10.70 -20.83
N THR A 168 -14.95 -11.86 -20.95
CA THR A 168 -15.55 -13.17 -20.69
C THR A 168 -15.31 -13.61 -19.23
N GLU A 169 -15.89 -14.75 -18.83
CA GLU A 169 -15.69 -15.32 -17.49
C GLU A 169 -14.22 -15.70 -17.19
N ASP A 170 -13.43 -15.96 -18.21
CA ASP A 170 -11.99 -16.25 -18.07
C ASP A 170 -11.13 -15.00 -17.89
N HIS A 171 -11.73 -13.81 -17.96
CA HIS A 171 -10.99 -12.56 -17.79
C HIS A 171 -10.65 -12.34 -16.32
N THR A 172 -9.36 -12.40 -15.99
CA THR A 172 -8.84 -12.22 -14.62
C THR A 172 -7.82 -11.07 -14.51
N TYR A 173 -7.56 -10.34 -15.62
CA TYR A 173 -6.66 -9.20 -15.56
C TYR A 173 -7.26 -8.08 -14.70
N TRP A 174 -6.39 -7.36 -14.00
CA TRP A 174 -6.79 -6.36 -13.01
C TRP A 174 -7.70 -5.27 -13.58
N THR A 175 -8.85 -5.08 -12.94
CA THR A 175 -9.83 -4.04 -13.29
C THR A 175 -9.19 -2.65 -13.21
N GLY A 176 -9.42 -1.83 -14.24
CA GLY A 176 -8.89 -0.46 -14.32
C GLY A 176 -7.49 -0.34 -14.93
N PHE A 177 -6.85 -1.46 -15.28
CA PHE A 177 -5.53 -1.46 -15.93
C PHE A 177 -5.64 -1.87 -17.40
N ALA A 178 -5.05 -1.08 -18.28
CA ALA A 178 -4.87 -1.48 -19.67
C ALA A 178 -3.88 -2.66 -19.78
N PRO A 179 -3.94 -3.46 -20.86
CA PRO A 179 -3.03 -4.58 -21.07
C PRO A 179 -1.57 -4.21 -20.83
N ARG A 180 -0.84 -5.02 -20.04
CA ARG A 180 0.58 -4.87 -19.66
C ARG A 180 0.87 -3.74 -18.66
N THR A 181 -0.11 -2.92 -18.25
CA THR A 181 0.16 -1.74 -17.41
C THR A 181 0.19 -2.04 -15.91
N ALA A 182 -0.29 -3.22 -15.48
CA ALA A 182 -0.21 -3.65 -14.08
C ALA A 182 1.04 -4.50 -13.76
N LYS A 183 1.90 -4.80 -14.76
CA LYS A 183 3.10 -5.62 -14.53
C LYS A 183 4.03 -5.01 -13.48
N GLY A 184 4.55 -5.86 -12.61
CA GLY A 184 5.39 -5.46 -11.49
C GLY A 184 4.58 -4.96 -10.28
N LEU A 185 3.27 -5.25 -10.25
CA LEU A 185 2.42 -4.97 -9.10
C LEU A 185 1.95 -6.27 -8.45
N ARG A 186 1.87 -6.25 -7.13
CA ARG A 186 1.20 -7.27 -6.32
C ARG A 186 0.16 -6.59 -5.44
N PHE A 187 -1.00 -7.24 -5.29
CA PHE A 187 -2.08 -6.76 -4.43
C PHE A 187 -2.65 -7.92 -3.62
N GLU A 188 -2.39 -7.89 -2.34
CA GLU A 188 -2.77 -8.96 -1.44
C GLU A 188 -3.86 -8.48 -0.49
N THR A 189 -4.83 -9.35 -0.24
CA THR A 189 -5.96 -9.07 0.65
C THR A 189 -6.04 -10.11 1.74
N LYS A 190 -6.19 -9.66 2.98
CA LYS A 190 -6.48 -10.51 4.14
C LYS A 190 -7.73 -10.00 4.86
N ARG A 191 -8.54 -10.91 5.33
CA ARG A 191 -9.71 -10.61 6.15
C ARG A 191 -9.30 -10.45 7.61
N GLN A 192 -10.20 -9.91 8.42
CA GLN A 192 -10.01 -9.94 9.86
C GLN A 192 -9.93 -11.39 10.34
N GLY A 193 -8.91 -11.69 11.14
CA GLY A 193 -8.64 -13.01 11.68
C GLY A 193 -7.65 -13.86 10.88
N ASP A 194 -7.33 -13.49 9.61
CA ASP A 194 -6.36 -14.21 8.78
C ASP A 194 -4.90 -13.95 9.22
#